data_c7f05e7b93d64f485ebf6957a568b9d4
#
_entry.id   c7f05e7b93d64f485ebf6957a568b9d4
#
_cell.length_a   1.000
_cell.length_b   1.000
_cell.length_c   1.000
_cell.angle_alpha   90.00
_cell.angle_beta   90.00
_cell.angle_gamma   90.00
#
_symmetry.space_group_name_H-M   'P 1'
#
loop_
_entity.id
_entity.type
_entity.pdbx_description
1 polymer ?
#
loop_
_entity_poly.entity_id
_entity_poly.type
_entity_poly.pdbx_seq_one_letter_code
_entity_poly.pdbx_strand_id
1 'polypeptide(L)'
;MTFKENKPIYLQIADRIMDEIFQEVYEEEGRILSVREYAGIVEVNANTVVRTYDYLQTQGIIYNKRGLGYFVATGAAQKIIELRKATFLQQVLPDVFKEMYLLHIPMETLSELFEHYKKERMESQE
;
A
#
# COMPACT_ATOMS: atom_id res chain seq x y z
N MET A 1 2.87 -17.65 7.86
CA MET A 1 3.68 -16.55 7.31
C MET A 1 2.79 -15.57 6.57
N THR A 2 2.82 -14.33 6.94
CA THR A 2 2.09 -13.30 6.20
C THR A 2 2.97 -12.80 5.05
N PHE A 3 2.36 -12.35 3.97
CA PHE A 3 3.10 -11.88 2.81
C PHE A 3 3.86 -10.57 3.07
N LYS A 4 3.69 -9.98 4.27
CA LYS A 4 4.33 -8.72 4.66
C LYS A 4 5.59 -8.91 5.53
N GLU A 5 5.89 -10.11 5.97
CA GLU A 5 6.96 -10.36 6.94
C GLU A 5 8.37 -10.00 6.45
N ASN A 6 8.61 -10.07 5.16
CA ASN A 6 9.93 -9.79 4.59
C ASN A 6 10.05 -8.39 3.98
N LYS A 7 9.07 -7.53 4.25
CA LYS A 7 9.07 -6.20 3.67
C LYS A 7 10.03 -5.29 4.45
N PRO A 8 10.94 -4.57 3.76
CA PRO A 8 11.80 -3.59 4.44
C PRO A 8 10.99 -2.53 5.18
N ILE A 9 11.54 -1.98 6.25
CA ILE A 9 10.84 -1.00 7.07
C ILE A 9 10.39 0.21 6.25
N TYR A 10 11.22 0.71 5.34
CA TYR A 10 10.84 1.89 4.55
C TYR A 10 9.59 1.64 3.70
N LEU A 11 9.37 0.42 3.23
CA LEU A 11 8.17 0.06 2.48
C LEU A 11 6.97 -0.17 3.39
N GLN A 12 7.19 -0.64 4.63
CA GLN A 12 6.11 -0.74 5.61
C GLN A 12 5.59 0.66 5.97
N ILE A 13 6.49 1.62 6.09
CA ILE A 13 6.10 3.02 6.35
C ILE A 13 5.36 3.58 5.14
N ALA A 14 5.81 3.25 3.93
CA ALA A 14 5.12 3.67 2.70
C ALA A 14 3.68 3.14 2.67
N ASP A 15 3.47 1.87 3.06
CA ASP A 15 2.13 1.30 3.14
C ASP A 15 1.25 2.06 4.14
N ARG A 16 1.82 2.44 5.27
CA ARG A 16 1.09 3.21 6.29
C ARG A 16 0.66 4.58 5.74
N ILE A 17 1.56 5.26 5.05
CA ILE A 17 1.24 6.57 4.45
C ILE A 17 0.16 6.43 3.38
N MET A 18 0.25 5.38 2.54
CA MET A 18 -0.76 5.11 1.53
C MET A 18 -2.13 4.83 2.15
N ASP A 19 -2.17 4.10 3.27
CA ASP A 19 -3.41 3.89 4.01
C ASP A 19 -3.97 5.21 4.54
N GLU A 20 -3.11 6.07 5.06
CA GLU A 20 -3.52 7.39 5.54
C GLU A 20 -4.10 8.25 4.42
N ILE A 21 -3.55 8.15 3.22
CA ILE A 21 -4.10 8.83 2.05
C ILE A 21 -5.49 8.29 1.70
N PHE A 22 -5.67 6.97 1.73
CA PHE A 22 -6.98 6.36 1.50
C PHE A 22 -8.01 6.76 2.55
N GLN A 23 -7.58 6.92 3.80
CA GLN A 23 -8.45 7.30 4.90
C GLN A 23 -8.67 8.81 4.97
N GLU A 24 -8.13 9.53 4.01
CA GLU A 24 -8.24 10.99 3.91
C GLU A 24 -7.66 11.74 5.12
N VAL A 25 -6.67 11.13 5.80
CA VAL A 25 -5.88 11.83 6.80
C VAL A 25 -5.14 13.00 6.15
N TYR A 26 -4.70 12.77 4.91
CA TYR A 26 -4.13 13.81 4.06
C TYR A 26 -5.01 13.99 2.83
N GLU A 27 -5.37 15.21 2.52
CA GLU A 27 -6.14 15.53 1.32
C GLU A 27 -5.26 15.55 0.09
N GLU A 28 -5.87 15.34 -1.08
CA GLU A 28 -5.22 15.51 -2.36
C GLU A 28 -4.69 16.95 -2.46
N GLU A 29 -3.46 17.10 -2.89
CA GLU A 29 -2.73 18.39 -2.92
C GLU A 29 -2.46 18.96 -1.52
N GLY A 30 -2.78 18.22 -0.46
CA GLY A 30 -2.51 18.62 0.91
C GLY A 30 -1.09 18.26 1.33
N ARG A 31 -0.58 19.03 2.28
CA ARG A 31 0.76 18.81 2.83
C ARG A 31 0.77 17.65 3.79
N ILE A 32 1.76 16.75 3.65
CA ILE A 32 1.99 15.68 4.62
C ILE A 32 3.07 16.11 5.61
N LEU A 33 3.22 15.34 6.68
CA LEU A 33 4.24 15.62 7.69
C LEU A 33 5.64 15.62 7.07
N SER A 34 6.52 16.46 7.62
CA SER A 34 7.93 16.46 7.20
C SER A 34 8.58 15.13 7.56
N VAL A 35 9.71 14.85 6.94
CA VAL A 35 10.51 13.65 7.25
C VAL A 35 10.78 13.55 8.75
N ARG A 36 11.20 14.65 9.39
CA ARG A 36 11.52 14.64 10.81
C ARG A 36 10.30 14.41 11.68
N GLU A 37 9.18 15.05 11.34
CA GLU A 37 7.94 14.88 12.08
C GLU A 37 7.48 13.42 12.00
N TYR A 38 7.50 12.86 10.80
CA TYR A 38 7.04 11.48 10.62
C TYR A 38 7.97 10.49 11.31
N ALA A 39 9.28 10.70 11.21
CA ALA A 39 10.27 9.86 11.88
C ALA A 39 10.06 9.84 13.39
N GLY A 40 9.70 10.99 13.97
CA GLY A 40 9.39 11.07 15.41
C GLY A 40 8.16 10.28 15.80
N ILE A 41 7.13 10.32 14.96
CA ILE A 41 5.87 9.61 15.24
C ILE A 41 6.05 8.10 15.16
N VAL A 42 6.73 7.60 14.13
CA VAL A 42 6.91 6.15 13.95
C VAL A 42 8.17 5.63 14.64
N GLU A 43 8.93 6.50 15.27
CA GLU A 43 10.12 6.15 16.06
C GLU A 43 11.16 5.38 15.25
N VAL A 44 11.49 5.89 14.06
CA VAL A 44 12.53 5.33 13.21
C VAL A 44 13.53 6.41 12.83
N ASN A 45 14.66 5.99 12.30
CA ASN A 45 15.69 6.91 11.81
C ASN A 45 15.14 7.76 10.68
N ALA A 46 15.46 9.06 10.69
CA ALA A 46 15.02 9.99 9.65
C ALA A 46 15.43 9.52 8.25
N ASN A 47 16.63 8.92 8.11
CA ASN A 47 17.07 8.41 6.80
C ASN A 47 16.16 7.33 6.25
N THR A 48 15.53 6.53 7.11
CA THR A 48 14.55 5.52 6.70
C THR A 48 13.32 6.20 6.11
N VAL A 49 12.87 7.28 6.74
CA VAL A 49 11.71 8.04 6.24
C VAL A 49 12.06 8.77 4.94
N VAL A 50 13.28 9.30 4.81
CA VAL A 50 13.74 9.88 3.53
C VAL A 50 13.59 8.84 2.42
N ARG A 51 14.03 7.62 2.67
CA ARG A 51 13.93 6.54 1.69
C ARG A 51 12.47 6.23 1.34
N THR A 52 11.58 6.27 2.33
CA THR A 52 10.14 6.08 2.13
C THR A 52 9.59 7.20 1.22
N TYR A 53 9.91 8.44 1.53
CA TYR A 53 9.40 9.58 0.75
C TYR A 53 9.94 9.55 -0.68
N ASP A 54 11.21 9.20 -0.86
CA ASP A 54 11.78 9.04 -2.20
C ASP A 54 11.03 7.96 -3.00
N TYR A 55 10.70 6.84 -2.36
CA TYR A 55 9.93 5.78 -2.98
C TYR A 55 8.55 6.27 -3.42
N LEU A 56 7.82 6.91 -2.50
CA LEU A 56 6.47 7.41 -2.80
C LEU A 56 6.51 8.47 -3.90
N GLN A 57 7.55 9.29 -3.92
CA GLN A 57 7.74 10.31 -4.95
C GLN A 57 8.00 9.67 -6.31
N THR A 58 8.85 8.64 -6.35
CA THR A 58 9.13 7.88 -7.57
C THR A 58 7.85 7.24 -8.13
N GLN A 59 6.95 6.79 -7.25
CA GLN A 59 5.67 6.22 -7.66
C GLN A 59 4.63 7.27 -8.04
N GLY A 60 4.95 8.55 -7.88
CA GLY A 60 4.03 9.62 -8.23
C GLY A 60 2.90 9.84 -7.23
N ILE A 61 3.05 9.31 -6.01
CA ILE A 61 2.02 9.40 -4.97
C ILE A 61 2.14 10.71 -4.18
N ILE A 62 3.38 11.16 -3.96
CA ILE A 62 3.65 12.47 -3.34
C ILE A 62 4.63 13.22 -4.21
N TYR A 63 4.73 14.53 -3.98
CA TYR A 63 5.73 15.35 -4.65
C TYR A 63 6.28 16.39 -3.69
N ASN A 64 7.49 16.86 -3.97
CA ASN A 64 8.17 17.88 -3.17
C ASN A 64 7.95 19.24 -3.79
N LYS A 65 7.51 20.22 -2.99
CA LYS A 65 7.55 21.64 -3.36
C LYS A 65 8.71 22.27 -2.64
N ARG A 66 9.71 22.68 -3.39
CA ARG A 66 10.93 23.24 -2.82
C ARG A 66 10.63 24.36 -1.82
N GLY A 67 11.14 24.21 -0.60
CA GLY A 67 10.93 25.18 0.48
C GLY A 67 9.59 25.07 1.19
N LEU A 68 8.67 24.24 0.70
CA LEU A 68 7.32 24.12 1.28
C LEU A 68 7.02 22.73 1.85
N GLY A 69 7.73 21.70 1.41
CA GLY A 69 7.56 20.34 1.92
C GLY A 69 6.99 19.37 0.90
N TYR A 70 6.43 18.29 1.41
CA TYR A 70 5.87 17.21 0.59
C TYR A 70 4.35 17.27 0.60
N PHE A 71 3.77 16.95 -0.54
CA PHE A 71 2.32 17.07 -0.76
C PHE A 71 1.80 15.82 -1.46
N VAL A 72 0.53 15.48 -1.21
CA VAL A 72 -0.15 14.37 -1.88
C VAL A 72 -0.41 14.80 -3.34
N ALA A 73 -0.02 13.95 -4.29
CA ALA A 73 -0.22 14.23 -5.70
C ALA A 73 -1.68 14.09 -6.09
N THR A 74 -2.10 14.85 -7.09
CA THR A 74 -3.42 14.67 -7.70
C THR A 74 -3.54 13.25 -8.23
N GLY A 75 -4.63 12.56 -7.93
CA GLY A 75 -4.86 11.19 -8.36
C GLY A 75 -4.07 10.15 -7.58
N ALA A 76 -3.55 10.51 -6.40
CA ALA A 76 -2.72 9.61 -5.59
C ALA A 76 -3.46 8.31 -5.24
N ALA A 77 -4.73 8.39 -4.86
CA ALA A 77 -5.50 7.19 -4.48
C ALA A 77 -5.55 6.17 -5.62
N GLN A 78 -5.77 6.64 -6.85
CA GLN A 78 -5.81 5.75 -8.01
C GLN A 78 -4.42 5.15 -8.29
N LYS A 79 -3.38 5.93 -8.15
CA LYS A 79 -2.01 5.44 -8.33
C LYS A 79 -1.65 4.37 -7.29
N ILE A 80 -2.12 4.54 -6.06
CA ILE A 80 -1.92 3.57 -4.99
C ILE A 80 -2.62 2.25 -5.34
N ILE A 81 -3.86 2.33 -5.83
CA ILE A 81 -4.60 1.13 -6.24
C ILE A 81 -3.83 0.39 -7.34
N GLU A 82 -3.37 1.10 -8.36
CA GLU A 82 -2.62 0.49 -9.46
C GLU A 82 -1.31 -0.14 -8.98
N LEU A 83 -0.59 0.54 -8.09
CA LEU A 83 0.63 0.01 -7.52
C LEU A 83 0.36 -1.27 -6.72
N ARG A 84 -0.67 -1.26 -5.88
CA ARG A 84 -1.03 -2.42 -5.05
C ARG A 84 -1.53 -3.59 -5.88
N LYS A 85 -2.27 -3.33 -6.96
CA LYS A 85 -2.67 -4.38 -7.90
C LYS A 85 -1.45 -5.04 -8.52
N ALA A 86 -0.51 -4.24 -9.03
CA ALA A 86 0.69 -4.78 -9.65
C ALA A 86 1.51 -5.61 -8.67
N THR A 87 1.67 -5.11 -7.44
CA THR A 87 2.40 -5.82 -6.40
C THR A 87 1.73 -7.15 -6.07
N PHE A 88 0.40 -7.14 -5.92
CA PHE A 88 -0.36 -8.35 -5.62
C PHE A 88 -0.19 -9.40 -6.74
N LEU A 89 -0.41 -8.99 -7.99
CA LEU A 89 -0.36 -9.93 -9.11
C LEU A 89 1.04 -10.48 -9.36
N GLN A 90 2.08 -9.70 -9.09
CA GLN A 90 3.46 -10.09 -9.39
C GLN A 90 4.17 -10.77 -8.22
N GLN A 91 3.82 -10.43 -6.98
CA GLN A 91 4.56 -10.89 -5.81
C GLN A 91 3.76 -11.81 -4.89
N VAL A 92 2.46 -11.60 -4.77
CA VAL A 92 1.61 -12.40 -3.87
C VAL A 92 0.99 -13.58 -4.60
N LEU A 93 0.40 -13.33 -5.76
CA LEU A 93 -0.34 -14.34 -6.50
C LEU A 93 0.51 -15.55 -6.92
N PRO A 94 1.78 -15.39 -7.36
CA PRO A 94 2.60 -16.56 -7.68
C PRO A 94 2.77 -17.52 -6.51
N ASP A 95 2.87 -17.00 -5.28
CA ASP A 95 2.97 -17.85 -4.08
C ASP A 95 1.66 -18.61 -3.85
N VAL A 96 0.53 -17.96 -4.09
CA VAL A 96 -0.79 -18.61 -4.01
C VAL A 96 -0.88 -19.74 -5.03
N PHE A 97 -0.46 -19.48 -6.27
CA PHE A 97 -0.46 -20.50 -7.33
C PHE A 97 0.41 -21.69 -6.97
N LYS A 98 1.57 -21.44 -6.37
CA LYS A 98 2.46 -22.51 -5.92
C LYS A 98 1.75 -23.42 -4.90
N GLU A 99 1.09 -22.84 -3.91
CA GLU A 99 0.35 -23.58 -2.91
C GLU A 99 -0.82 -24.36 -3.53
N MET A 100 -1.57 -23.72 -4.43
CA MET A 100 -2.68 -24.36 -5.13
C MET A 100 -2.21 -25.58 -5.91
N TYR A 101 -1.09 -25.44 -6.61
CA TYR A 101 -0.52 -26.56 -7.38
C TYR A 101 -0.14 -27.72 -6.47
N LEU A 102 0.55 -27.43 -5.37
CA LEU A 102 1.01 -28.46 -4.44
C LEU A 102 -0.15 -29.15 -3.71
N LEU A 103 -1.22 -28.43 -3.43
CA LEU A 103 -2.38 -28.92 -2.69
C LEU A 103 -3.50 -29.42 -3.59
N HIS A 104 -3.29 -29.41 -4.90
CA HIS A 104 -4.29 -29.83 -5.90
C HIS A 104 -5.61 -29.07 -5.77
N ILE A 105 -5.53 -27.75 -5.53
CA ILE A 105 -6.72 -26.91 -5.44
C ILE A 105 -7.01 -26.34 -6.83
N PRO A 106 -8.18 -26.67 -7.42
CA PRO A 106 -8.53 -26.14 -8.74
C PRO A 106 -9.00 -24.69 -8.66
N MET A 107 -8.91 -23.98 -9.77
CA MET A 107 -9.33 -22.58 -9.85
C MET A 107 -10.79 -22.39 -9.48
N GLU A 108 -11.63 -23.36 -9.81
CA GLU A 108 -13.07 -23.34 -9.49
C GLU A 108 -13.32 -23.14 -8.00
N THR A 109 -12.51 -23.79 -7.15
CA THR A 109 -12.62 -23.66 -5.70
C THR A 109 -12.36 -22.19 -5.28
N LEU A 110 -11.31 -21.59 -5.84
CA LEU A 110 -11.00 -20.21 -5.54
C LEU A 110 -12.10 -19.26 -6.02
N SER A 111 -12.62 -19.53 -7.20
CA SER A 111 -13.69 -18.72 -7.78
C SER A 111 -14.92 -18.72 -6.87
N GLU A 112 -15.33 -19.90 -6.40
CA GLU A 112 -16.47 -20.04 -5.50
C GLU A 112 -16.25 -19.32 -4.17
N LEU A 113 -15.05 -19.49 -3.59
CA LEU A 113 -14.72 -18.84 -2.34
C LEU A 113 -14.69 -17.32 -2.49
N PHE A 114 -14.20 -16.82 -3.60
CA PHE A 114 -14.15 -15.39 -3.86
C PHE A 114 -15.55 -14.80 -4.04
N GLU A 115 -16.43 -15.50 -4.77
CA GLU A 115 -17.82 -15.05 -4.94
C GLU A 115 -18.55 -15.00 -3.60
N HIS A 116 -18.32 -16.00 -2.73
CA HIS A 116 -18.88 -16.02 -1.39
C HIS A 116 -18.36 -14.85 -0.55
N TYR A 117 -17.07 -14.59 -0.62
CA TYR A 117 -16.45 -13.47 0.09
C TYR A 117 -17.05 -12.13 -0.34
N LYS A 118 -17.25 -11.94 -1.66
CA LYS A 118 -17.85 -10.72 -2.18
C LYS A 118 -19.28 -10.53 -1.67
N LYS A 119 -20.05 -11.61 -1.63
CA LYS A 119 -21.42 -11.57 -1.12
C LYS A 119 -21.47 -11.13 0.34
N GLU A 120 -20.61 -11.72 1.17
CA GLU A 120 -20.53 -11.35 2.59
C GLU A 120 -20.18 -9.87 2.77
N ARG A 121 -19.27 -9.36 1.95
CA ARG A 121 -18.87 -7.95 2.01
C ARG A 121 -20.00 -7.02 1.61
N MET A 122 -20.76 -7.37 0.60
CA MET A 122 -21.90 -6.57 0.18
C MET A 122 -23.00 -6.55 1.24
N GLU A 123 -23.28 -7.69 1.86
CA GLU A 123 -24.28 -7.80 2.91
C GLU A 123 -23.89 -7.00 4.15
N SER A 124 -22.60 -6.99 4.51
CA SER A 124 -22.13 -6.27 5.69
C SER A 124 -22.08 -4.75 5.48
N GLN A 125 -22.17 -4.28 4.24
CA GLN A 125 -22.20 -2.85 3.93
C GLN A 125 -23.61 -2.27 3.91
N GLU A 126 -24.60 -3.12 3.97
CA GLU A 126 -25.98 -2.72 4.09
C GLU A 126 -26.36 -2.53 5.56
#